data_b63e7f9a3516166105c8bce1423e9f2c
#
_entry.id   b63e7f9a3516166105c8bce1423e9f2c
#
_cell.length_a   1.000
_cell.length_b   1.000
_cell.length_c   1.000
_cell.angle_alpha   90.00
_cell.angle_beta   90.00
_cell.angle_gamma   90.00
#
_symmetry.space_group_name_H-M   'P 1'
#
loop_
_entity.id
_entity.type
_entity.pdbx_description
1 polymer ?
#
loop_
_entity_poly.entity_id
_entity_poly.type
_entity_poly.pdbx_seq_one_letter_code
_entity_poly.pdbx_strand_id
1 'polypeptide(L)'
;MAVRVYLKQAWNLMKQNPLFSTLYIVGTGISIVMTMVIAIVYYVRLAPVYPETNRMRTLVVKSAKMTNDESTHSSNISYAMLKDWFYSLESAEVSTGVFGTSYARVTNDKEEIPTYARYTDENFFRVFPLVFLEGKPFTEADRRSGIHNVVLTDSYAQQLFGTTKGVVGKNFLMDYT
;
A
#
# COMPACT_ATOMS: atom_id res chain seq x y z
N MET A 1 1.01 -31.20 43.02
CA MET A 1 0.84 -30.60 44.39
C MET A 1 1.81 -29.41 44.62
N ALA A 2 3.04 -29.46 44.17
CA ALA A 2 4.07 -28.41 44.37
C ALA A 2 3.69 -27.02 43.83
N VAL A 3 3.17 -26.92 42.60
CA VAL A 3 2.86 -25.63 41.92
C VAL A 3 1.87 -24.77 42.76
N ARG A 4 0.89 -25.37 43.37
CA ARG A 4 -0.10 -24.67 44.21
C ARG A 4 0.51 -24.03 45.48
N VAL A 5 1.52 -24.66 46.04
CA VAL A 5 2.28 -24.14 47.19
C VAL A 5 3.12 -22.92 46.76
N TYR A 6 3.82 -23.03 45.65
CA TYR A 6 4.63 -21.92 45.10
C TYR A 6 3.78 -20.70 44.73
N LEU A 7 2.62 -20.89 44.13
CA LEU A 7 1.68 -19.80 43.82
C LEU A 7 1.18 -19.09 45.09
N LYS A 8 0.87 -19.88 46.17
CA LYS A 8 0.44 -19.29 47.43
C LYS A 8 1.57 -18.52 48.13
N GLN A 9 2.80 -19.03 48.07
CA GLN A 9 3.97 -18.33 48.60
C GLN A 9 4.24 -17.04 47.81
N ALA A 10 4.23 -17.08 46.48
CA ALA A 10 4.38 -15.90 45.63
C ALA A 10 3.33 -14.83 45.94
N TRP A 11 2.06 -15.23 46.09
CA TRP A 11 0.98 -14.32 46.46
C TRP A 11 1.19 -13.64 47.84
N ASN A 12 1.66 -14.40 48.83
CA ASN A 12 1.97 -13.86 50.16
C ASN A 12 3.16 -12.88 50.11
N LEU A 13 4.21 -13.19 49.36
CA LEU A 13 5.38 -12.29 49.15
C LEU A 13 4.96 -10.98 48.47
N MET A 14 4.07 -11.05 47.46
CA MET A 14 3.55 -9.85 46.80
C MET A 14 2.76 -8.95 47.76
N LYS A 15 1.99 -9.54 48.70
CA LYS A 15 1.27 -8.76 49.71
C LYS A 15 2.18 -8.14 50.77
N GLN A 16 3.31 -8.76 51.09
CA GLN A 16 4.27 -8.23 52.05
C GLN A 16 5.02 -6.99 51.53
N ASN A 17 5.24 -6.93 50.21
CA ASN A 17 5.99 -5.84 49.57
C ASN A 17 5.22 -5.27 48.35
N PRO A 18 4.10 -4.61 48.61
CA PRO A 18 3.19 -4.19 47.52
C PRO A 18 3.83 -3.22 46.52
N LEU A 19 4.66 -2.33 47.00
CA LEU A 19 5.31 -1.32 46.16
C LEU A 19 6.28 -1.94 45.14
N PHE A 20 7.14 -2.84 45.61
CA PHE A 20 8.08 -3.58 44.73
C PHE A 20 7.32 -4.52 43.78
N SER A 21 6.30 -5.22 44.28
CA SER A 21 5.48 -6.12 43.45
C SER A 21 4.77 -5.37 42.34
N THR A 22 4.18 -4.21 42.64
CA THR A 22 3.55 -3.36 41.63
C THR A 22 4.56 -2.87 40.61
N LEU A 23 5.75 -2.44 41.06
CA LEU A 23 6.80 -1.97 40.15
C LEU A 23 7.25 -3.08 39.18
N TYR A 24 7.42 -4.32 39.68
CA TYR A 24 7.78 -5.46 38.83
C TYR A 24 6.68 -5.81 37.83
N ILE A 25 5.42 -5.86 38.27
CA ILE A 25 4.29 -6.20 37.41
C ILE A 25 4.11 -5.14 36.31
N VAL A 26 4.14 -3.86 36.68
CA VAL A 26 4.01 -2.77 35.70
C VAL A 26 5.23 -2.74 34.77
N GLY A 27 6.43 -2.88 35.26
CA GLY A 27 7.65 -2.88 34.46
C GLY A 27 7.70 -4.02 33.45
N THR A 28 7.37 -5.25 33.91
CA THR A 28 7.30 -6.40 33.01
C THR A 28 6.15 -6.28 32.00
N GLY A 29 5.00 -5.78 32.45
CA GLY A 29 3.86 -5.52 31.56
C GLY A 29 4.21 -4.53 30.45
N ILE A 30 4.83 -3.40 30.79
CA ILE A 30 5.27 -2.40 29.81
C ILE A 30 6.30 -3.02 28.85
N SER A 31 7.27 -3.77 29.36
CA SER A 31 8.30 -4.41 28.52
C SER A 31 7.69 -5.37 27.49
N ILE A 32 6.72 -6.18 27.90
CA ILE A 32 6.01 -7.11 27.01
C ILE A 32 5.23 -6.32 25.95
N VAL A 33 4.48 -5.29 26.36
CA VAL A 33 3.70 -4.47 25.42
C VAL A 33 4.62 -3.80 24.41
N MET A 34 5.72 -3.20 24.84
CA MET A 34 6.69 -2.56 23.93
C MET A 34 7.29 -3.55 22.96
N THR A 35 7.68 -4.73 23.43
CA THR A 35 8.19 -5.79 22.55
C THR A 35 7.17 -6.23 21.51
N MET A 36 5.90 -6.40 21.91
CA MET A 36 4.82 -6.74 21.00
C MET A 36 4.56 -5.64 19.95
N VAL A 37 4.55 -4.37 20.37
CA VAL A 37 4.39 -3.24 19.47
C VAL A 37 5.50 -3.20 18.43
N ILE A 38 6.76 -3.34 18.86
CA ILE A 38 7.92 -3.39 17.96
C ILE A 38 7.78 -4.55 16.98
N ALA A 39 7.43 -5.74 17.47
CA ALA A 39 7.27 -6.92 16.64
C ALA A 39 6.14 -6.73 15.59
N ILE A 40 5.01 -6.16 15.99
CA ILE A 40 3.89 -5.86 15.08
C ILE A 40 4.30 -4.83 14.03
N VAL A 41 4.94 -3.72 14.44
CA VAL A 41 5.40 -2.68 13.50
C VAL A 41 6.40 -3.25 12.51
N TYR A 42 7.33 -4.07 12.99
CA TYR A 42 8.31 -4.74 12.15
C TYR A 42 7.64 -5.70 11.16
N TYR A 43 6.72 -6.52 11.65
CA TYR A 43 5.94 -7.44 10.81
C TYR A 43 5.15 -6.70 9.74
N VAL A 44 4.37 -5.67 10.11
CA VAL A 44 3.56 -4.89 9.16
C VAL A 44 4.42 -4.20 8.10
N ARG A 45 5.64 -3.78 8.46
CA ARG A 45 6.54 -3.13 7.49
C ARG A 45 7.24 -4.09 6.55
N LEU A 46 7.53 -5.32 6.97
CA LEU A 46 8.33 -6.27 6.20
C LEU A 46 7.52 -7.43 5.62
N ALA A 47 6.40 -7.79 6.22
CA ALA A 47 5.59 -8.89 5.72
C ALA A 47 5.06 -8.59 4.31
N PRO A 48 5.14 -9.55 3.41
CA PRO A 48 4.49 -9.46 2.11
C PRO A 48 2.97 -9.49 2.33
N VAL A 49 2.32 -8.34 2.13
CA VAL A 49 0.87 -8.20 2.27
C VAL A 49 0.29 -7.91 0.90
N TYR A 50 -0.77 -8.61 0.53
CA TYR A 50 -1.50 -8.35 -0.70
C TYR A 50 -1.90 -6.86 -0.81
N PRO A 51 -1.71 -6.19 -1.95
CA PRO A 51 -1.20 -6.71 -3.23
C PRO A 51 0.34 -6.70 -3.37
N GLU A 52 1.09 -6.26 -2.37
CA GLU A 52 2.55 -6.16 -2.38
C GLU A 52 3.22 -7.50 -2.00
N THR A 53 2.89 -8.57 -2.68
CA THR A 53 3.40 -9.91 -2.36
C THR A 53 4.91 -10.02 -2.52
N ASN A 54 5.49 -9.23 -3.41
CA ASN A 54 6.93 -9.21 -3.70
C ASN A 54 7.68 -8.06 -3.00
N ARG A 55 7.17 -7.55 -1.88
CA ARG A 55 7.70 -6.36 -1.19
C ARG A 55 9.19 -6.40 -0.93
N MET A 56 9.74 -7.56 -0.52
CA MET A 56 11.17 -7.74 -0.26
C MET A 56 12.05 -7.68 -1.52
N ARG A 57 11.46 -7.81 -2.70
CA ARG A 57 12.13 -7.75 -4.01
C ARG A 57 11.78 -6.49 -4.78
N THR A 58 10.93 -5.64 -4.22
CA THR A 58 10.45 -4.41 -4.88
C THR A 58 11.23 -3.21 -4.36
N LEU A 59 11.88 -2.51 -5.27
CA LEU A 59 12.53 -1.23 -4.99
C LEU A 59 11.59 -0.09 -5.41
N VAL A 60 11.33 0.83 -4.49
CA VAL A 60 10.50 2.01 -4.75
C VAL A 60 11.39 3.24 -4.86
N VAL A 61 11.45 3.81 -6.05
CA VAL A 61 12.16 5.07 -6.31
C VAL A 61 11.16 6.22 -6.25
N LYS A 62 11.29 7.11 -5.27
CA LYS A 62 10.35 8.21 -5.04
C LYS A 62 10.73 9.50 -5.76
N SER A 63 12.01 9.77 -5.88
CA SER A 63 12.51 11.00 -6.51
C SER A 63 13.90 10.79 -7.04
N ALA A 64 14.26 11.56 -8.05
CA ALA A 64 15.62 11.66 -8.56
C ALA A 64 16.23 13.01 -8.18
N LYS A 65 17.49 12.98 -7.78
CA LYS A 65 18.26 14.18 -7.52
C LYS A 65 19.29 14.35 -8.61
N MET A 66 19.18 15.42 -9.35
CA MET A 66 20.16 15.82 -10.35
C MET A 66 20.99 16.97 -9.80
N THR A 67 22.30 16.81 -9.81
CA THR A 67 23.24 17.83 -9.37
C THR A 67 24.17 18.14 -10.53
N ASN A 68 24.24 19.40 -10.90
CA ASN A 68 25.30 19.96 -11.76
C ASN A 68 26.17 20.91 -10.90
N ASP A 69 27.21 21.45 -11.48
CA ASP A 69 28.19 22.28 -10.75
C ASP A 69 27.58 23.54 -10.11
N GLU A 70 26.42 24.00 -10.58
CA GLU A 70 25.79 25.24 -10.12
C GLU A 70 24.52 25.04 -9.30
N SER A 71 23.81 23.90 -9.48
CA SER A 71 22.53 23.69 -8.82
C SER A 71 22.20 22.21 -8.58
N THR A 72 21.39 21.99 -7.57
CA THR A 72 20.83 20.67 -7.26
C THR A 72 19.30 20.73 -7.38
N HIS A 73 18.74 19.95 -8.28
CA HIS A 73 17.31 19.83 -8.46
C HIS A 73 16.85 18.45 -7.99
N SER A 74 15.82 18.42 -7.16
CA SER A 74 15.11 17.20 -6.79
C SER A 74 13.72 17.26 -7.38
N SER A 75 13.36 16.28 -8.18
CA SER A 75 12.05 16.22 -8.81
C SER A 75 11.50 14.80 -8.83
N ASN A 76 10.19 14.72 -9.03
CA ASN A 76 9.56 13.46 -9.38
C ASN A 76 10.09 12.99 -10.73
N ILE A 77 10.20 11.66 -10.86
CA ILE A 77 10.67 11.05 -12.11
C ILE A 77 9.53 11.15 -13.13
N SER A 78 9.82 11.74 -14.29
CA SER A 78 8.85 11.77 -15.40
C SER A 78 8.72 10.39 -16.06
N TYR A 79 7.62 10.18 -16.81
CA TYR A 79 7.44 8.92 -17.54
C TYR A 79 8.53 8.66 -18.56
N ALA A 80 9.02 9.70 -19.26
CA ALA A 80 10.12 9.58 -20.21
C ALA A 80 11.40 9.09 -19.51
N MET A 81 11.77 9.70 -18.38
CA MET A 81 12.94 9.29 -17.60
C MET A 81 12.77 7.86 -17.05
N LEU A 82 11.57 7.50 -16.61
CA LEU A 82 11.28 6.14 -16.16
C LEU A 82 11.57 5.13 -17.28
N LYS A 83 11.07 5.40 -18.47
CA LYS A 83 11.24 4.55 -19.64
C LYS A 83 12.71 4.41 -20.04
N ASP A 84 13.43 5.51 -20.10
CA ASP A 84 14.82 5.51 -20.56
C ASP A 84 15.77 4.92 -19.53
N TRP A 85 15.54 5.15 -18.24
CA TRP A 85 16.48 4.77 -17.18
C TRP A 85 16.17 3.45 -16.52
N PHE A 86 14.89 3.11 -16.37
CA PHE A 86 14.48 1.96 -15.55
C PHE A 86 13.93 0.78 -16.36
N TYR A 87 13.33 1.02 -17.54
CA TYR A 87 12.84 -0.09 -18.35
C TYR A 87 13.95 -0.85 -19.08
N SER A 88 15.10 -0.20 -19.29
CA SER A 88 16.28 -0.79 -19.90
C SER A 88 17.22 -1.51 -18.90
N LEU A 89 16.90 -1.50 -17.60
CA LEU A 89 17.73 -2.14 -16.58
C LEU A 89 17.64 -3.67 -16.67
N GLU A 90 18.73 -4.31 -17.01
CA GLU A 90 18.86 -5.78 -17.03
C GLU A 90 18.73 -6.40 -15.63
N SER A 91 19.03 -5.62 -14.58
CA SER A 91 18.91 -6.07 -13.18
C SER A 91 17.49 -6.06 -12.64
N ALA A 92 16.55 -5.41 -13.32
CA ALA A 92 15.15 -5.36 -12.94
C ALA A 92 14.32 -6.32 -13.80
N GLU A 93 13.62 -7.25 -13.17
CA GLU A 93 12.72 -8.17 -13.85
C GLU A 93 11.55 -7.43 -14.51
N VAL A 94 10.97 -6.46 -13.81
CA VAL A 94 9.89 -5.59 -14.31
C VAL A 94 10.01 -4.24 -13.65
N SER A 95 9.86 -3.18 -14.44
CA SER A 95 9.76 -1.80 -13.96
C SER A 95 8.37 -1.24 -14.28
N THR A 96 7.79 -0.50 -13.36
CA THR A 96 6.50 0.15 -13.52
C THR A 96 6.52 1.55 -12.92
N GLY A 97 5.71 2.44 -13.44
CA GLY A 97 5.50 3.79 -12.92
C GLY A 97 4.11 3.97 -12.34
N VAL A 98 4.06 4.64 -11.19
CA VAL A 98 2.82 5.16 -10.63
C VAL A 98 2.94 6.67 -10.57
N PHE A 99 2.14 7.37 -11.36
CA PHE A 99 2.23 8.81 -11.54
C PHE A 99 1.06 9.49 -10.89
N GLY A 100 1.34 10.55 -10.18
CA GLY A 100 0.37 11.47 -9.63
C GLY A 100 -0.75 10.80 -8.79
N THR A 101 -1.33 11.57 -7.93
CA THR A 101 -2.66 11.31 -7.41
C THR A 101 -3.46 12.53 -7.78
N SER A 102 -4.36 12.41 -8.73
CA SER A 102 -5.24 13.50 -9.11
C SER A 102 -6.57 13.33 -8.42
N TYR A 103 -7.01 14.38 -7.78
CA TYR A 103 -8.39 14.46 -7.33
C TYR A 103 -9.26 14.62 -8.57
N ALA A 104 -10.25 13.79 -8.71
CA ALA A 104 -11.16 13.82 -9.83
C ALA A 104 -12.59 13.66 -9.33
N ARG A 105 -13.55 14.11 -10.14
CA ARG A 105 -14.96 13.88 -9.95
C ARG A 105 -15.47 13.04 -11.10
N VAL A 106 -16.16 11.99 -10.76
CA VAL A 106 -16.84 11.17 -11.76
C VAL A 106 -18.31 11.50 -11.69
N THR A 107 -18.84 11.92 -12.82
CA THR A 107 -20.27 12.21 -12.94
C THR A 107 -21.00 10.93 -13.36
N ASN A 108 -21.87 10.46 -12.49
CA ASN A 108 -22.92 9.53 -12.82
C ASN A 108 -24.19 10.37 -13.11
N ASP A 109 -25.17 9.81 -13.82
CA ASP A 109 -26.40 10.49 -14.22
C ASP A 109 -27.13 11.27 -13.11
N LYS A 110 -26.76 11.05 -11.85
CA LYS A 110 -27.44 11.62 -10.67
C LYS A 110 -26.53 12.45 -9.75
N GLU A 111 -25.27 12.12 -9.64
CA GLU A 111 -24.38 12.72 -8.62
C GLU A 111 -22.93 12.77 -9.11
N GLU A 112 -22.18 13.75 -8.59
CA GLU A 112 -20.75 13.82 -8.72
C GLU A 112 -20.10 13.04 -7.56
N ILE A 113 -19.34 12.01 -7.88
CA ILE A 113 -18.67 11.17 -6.92
C ILE A 113 -17.19 11.50 -6.89
N PRO A 114 -16.67 12.03 -5.78
CA PRO A 114 -15.26 12.34 -5.66
C PRO A 114 -14.41 11.06 -5.64
N THR A 115 -13.27 11.11 -6.31
CA THR A 115 -12.33 9.99 -6.35
C THR A 115 -10.90 10.45 -6.43
N TYR A 116 -9.97 9.53 -6.17
CA TYR A 116 -8.56 9.71 -6.41
C TYR A 116 -8.11 8.79 -7.53
N ALA A 117 -7.71 9.37 -8.65
CA ALA A 117 -7.18 8.64 -9.77
C ALA A 117 -5.65 8.58 -9.70
N ARG A 118 -5.07 7.44 -10.04
CA ARG A 118 -3.64 7.26 -10.23
C ARG A 118 -3.37 6.77 -11.64
N TYR A 119 -2.38 7.35 -12.27
CA TYR A 119 -1.95 6.90 -13.59
C TYR A 119 -0.86 5.85 -13.43
N THR A 120 -0.97 4.80 -14.18
CA THR A 120 0.03 3.73 -14.18
C THR A 120 0.15 3.13 -15.60
N ASP A 121 1.19 2.34 -15.78
CA ASP A 121 1.43 1.63 -17.03
C ASP A 121 0.94 0.17 -16.98
N GLU A 122 1.06 -0.52 -18.09
CA GLU A 122 0.66 -1.92 -18.24
C GLU A 122 1.44 -2.89 -17.36
N ASN A 123 2.65 -2.53 -16.95
CA ASN A 123 3.50 -3.35 -16.10
C ASN A 123 3.08 -3.35 -14.63
N PHE A 124 2.27 -2.38 -14.23
CA PHE A 124 1.79 -2.26 -12.84
C PHE A 124 1.18 -3.56 -12.32
N PHE A 125 0.34 -4.21 -13.10
CA PHE A 125 -0.35 -5.44 -12.70
C PHE A 125 0.57 -6.67 -12.67
N ARG A 126 1.77 -6.57 -13.26
CA ARG A 126 2.81 -7.61 -13.13
C ARG A 126 3.57 -7.46 -11.82
N VAL A 127 3.78 -6.23 -11.35
CA VAL A 127 4.43 -5.94 -10.08
C VAL A 127 3.46 -6.14 -8.91
N PHE A 128 2.20 -5.70 -9.10
CA PHE A 128 1.14 -5.82 -8.11
C PHE A 128 0.03 -6.75 -8.64
N PRO A 129 0.07 -8.04 -8.31
CA PRO A 129 -0.88 -9.02 -8.82
C PRO A 129 -2.27 -8.84 -8.20
N LEU A 130 -3.03 -7.87 -8.72
CA LEU A 130 -4.40 -7.60 -8.28
C LEU A 130 -5.34 -8.69 -8.81
N VAL A 131 -6.33 -9.06 -7.99
CA VAL A 131 -7.40 -9.96 -8.40
C VAL A 131 -8.49 -9.15 -9.08
N PHE A 132 -8.76 -9.46 -10.34
CA PHE A 132 -9.85 -8.86 -11.11
C PHE A 132 -11.13 -9.66 -10.88
N LEU A 133 -12.18 -9.00 -10.42
CA LEU A 133 -13.50 -9.62 -10.28
C LEU A 133 -14.18 -9.75 -11.64
N GLU A 134 -14.00 -8.75 -12.50
CA GLU A 134 -14.44 -8.72 -13.89
C GLU A 134 -13.39 -8.01 -14.75
N GLY A 135 -13.34 -8.34 -16.02
CA GLY A 135 -12.42 -7.74 -16.98
C GLY A 135 -11.00 -8.28 -16.87
N LYS A 136 -10.06 -7.46 -17.28
CA LYS A 136 -8.63 -7.79 -17.32
C LYS A 136 -7.79 -6.53 -17.16
N PRO A 137 -6.51 -6.67 -16.80
CA PRO A 137 -5.55 -5.56 -16.85
C PRO A 137 -5.50 -4.94 -18.25
N PHE A 138 -5.28 -3.64 -18.33
CA PHE A 138 -4.99 -3.01 -19.61
C PHE A 138 -3.59 -3.42 -20.10
N THR A 139 -3.44 -3.41 -21.42
CA THR A 139 -2.27 -3.90 -22.12
C THR A 139 -1.55 -2.77 -22.86
N GLU A 140 -0.35 -3.03 -23.37
CA GLU A 140 0.34 -2.10 -24.24
C GLU A 140 -0.48 -1.76 -25.50
N ALA A 141 -1.25 -2.71 -26.02
CA ALA A 141 -2.14 -2.48 -27.15
C ALA A 141 -3.24 -1.47 -26.82
N ASP A 142 -3.83 -1.57 -25.63
CA ASP A 142 -4.82 -0.61 -25.13
C ASP A 142 -4.21 0.80 -25.04
N ARG A 143 -3.00 0.92 -24.51
CA ARG A 143 -2.27 2.19 -24.43
C ARG A 143 -1.99 2.79 -25.81
N ARG A 144 -1.56 1.96 -26.76
CA ARG A 144 -1.27 2.42 -28.15
C ARG A 144 -2.52 2.83 -28.91
N SER A 145 -3.68 2.25 -28.57
CA SER A 145 -4.96 2.60 -29.22
C SER A 145 -5.48 3.99 -28.82
N GLY A 146 -4.89 4.61 -27.78
CA GLY A 146 -5.35 5.89 -27.25
C GLY A 146 -6.65 5.81 -26.44
N ILE A 147 -7.15 4.62 -26.15
CA ILE A 147 -8.33 4.41 -25.32
C ILE A 147 -7.92 4.60 -23.86
N HIS A 148 -8.63 5.47 -23.15
CA HIS A 148 -8.44 5.68 -21.71
C HIS A 148 -9.18 4.61 -20.91
N ASN A 149 -8.49 3.49 -20.66
CA ASN A 149 -9.03 2.43 -19.84
C ASN A 149 -8.82 2.73 -18.35
N VAL A 150 -9.82 2.44 -17.54
CA VAL A 150 -9.80 2.64 -16.09
C VAL A 150 -10.07 1.33 -15.39
N VAL A 151 -9.33 1.06 -14.33
CA VAL A 151 -9.59 -0.04 -13.40
C VAL A 151 -10.17 0.56 -12.12
N LEU A 152 -11.34 0.09 -11.73
CA LEU A 152 -12.05 0.53 -10.53
C LEU A 152 -11.89 -0.48 -9.41
N THR A 153 -11.91 0.00 -8.17
CA THR A 153 -12.10 -0.90 -7.03
C THR A 153 -13.56 -1.37 -6.98
N ASP A 154 -13.81 -2.52 -6.39
CA ASP A 154 -15.15 -3.09 -6.20
C ASP A 154 -16.08 -2.12 -5.44
N SER A 155 -15.59 -1.52 -4.37
CA SER A 155 -16.32 -0.53 -3.58
C SER A 155 -16.69 0.71 -4.38
N TYR A 156 -15.77 1.19 -5.24
CA TYR A 156 -16.05 2.34 -6.09
C TYR A 156 -17.02 2.00 -7.24
N ALA A 157 -16.89 0.80 -7.82
CA ALA A 157 -17.84 0.31 -8.81
C ALA A 157 -19.25 0.19 -8.22
N GLN A 158 -19.38 -0.30 -7.00
CA GLN A 158 -20.66 -0.35 -6.28
C GLN A 158 -21.23 1.04 -6.03
N GLN A 159 -20.40 2.02 -5.69
CA GLN A 159 -20.85 3.39 -5.46
C GLN A 159 -21.28 4.08 -6.76
N LEU A 160 -20.53 3.88 -7.85
CA LEU A 160 -20.76 4.55 -9.12
C LEU A 160 -21.91 3.94 -9.91
N PHE A 161 -22.01 2.61 -9.95
CA PHE A 161 -22.97 1.88 -10.79
C PHE A 161 -24.05 1.12 -10.00
N GLY A 162 -23.99 1.12 -8.68
CA GLY A 162 -24.88 0.34 -7.83
C GLY A 162 -24.66 -1.17 -7.88
N THR A 163 -23.62 -1.62 -8.59
CA THR A 163 -23.28 -3.04 -8.77
C THR A 163 -21.80 -3.24 -9.03
N THR A 164 -21.30 -4.41 -8.68
CA THR A 164 -19.96 -4.84 -9.04
C THR A 164 -19.92 -5.79 -10.24
N LYS A 165 -21.12 -6.13 -10.81
CA LYS A 165 -21.24 -7.07 -11.92
C LYS A 165 -21.71 -6.34 -13.19
N GLY A 166 -21.18 -6.76 -14.34
CA GLY A 166 -21.53 -6.18 -15.63
C GLY A 166 -21.09 -4.72 -15.78
N VAL A 167 -19.96 -4.36 -15.16
CA VAL A 167 -19.40 -3.01 -15.18
C VAL A 167 -18.43 -2.81 -16.34
N VAL A 168 -17.86 -3.90 -16.85
CA VAL A 168 -16.88 -3.85 -17.95
C VAL A 168 -17.52 -3.28 -19.21
N GLY A 169 -16.82 -2.32 -19.82
CA GLY A 169 -17.28 -1.65 -21.05
C GLY A 169 -18.23 -0.46 -20.84
N LYS A 170 -18.55 -0.14 -19.59
CA LYS A 170 -19.28 1.11 -19.30
C LYS A 170 -18.35 2.32 -19.41
N ASN A 171 -18.88 3.42 -19.92
CA ASN A 171 -18.16 4.69 -20.02
C ASN A 171 -18.72 5.66 -18.97
N PHE A 172 -17.84 6.54 -18.49
CA PHE A 172 -18.20 7.63 -17.59
C PHE A 172 -17.33 8.85 -17.87
N LEU A 173 -17.79 10.00 -17.46
CA LEU A 173 -17.03 11.24 -17.54
C LEU A 173 -16.26 11.44 -16.24
N MET A 174 -14.97 11.75 -16.39
CA MET A 174 -14.10 12.09 -15.27
C MET A 174 -13.57 13.51 -15.48
N ASP A 175 -13.85 14.37 -14.53
CA ASP A 175 -13.37 15.73 -14.51
C ASP A 175 -12.23 15.85 -13.48
N TYR A 176 -11.16 16.50 -13.88
CA TYR A 176 -9.97 16.74 -13.03
C TYR A 176 -10.01 18.18 -12.55
N THR A 177 -9.94 18.36 -11.25
CA THR A 177 -9.87 19.68 -10.62
C THR A 177 -8.46 19.99 -10.13
#